data_5f2157502058009382fdaf8c311547e7
#
_entry.id   5f2157502058009382fdaf8c311547e7
#
_cell.length_a   1.000
_cell.length_b   1.000
_cell.length_c   1.000
_cell.angle_alpha   90.00
_cell.angle_beta   90.00
_cell.angle_gamma   90.00
#
_symmetry.space_group_name_H-M   'P 1'
#
loop_
_entity.id
_entity.type
_entity.pdbx_description
1 polymer ?
#
loop_
_entity_poly.entity_id
_entity_poly.type
_entity_poly.pdbx_seq_one_letter_code
_entity_poly.pdbx_strand_id
1 'polypeptide(L)'
;MPATQVKNDISNYTPAEILAISFEVFDAQGFVKSGYGYKQPTNTVDEDGNQIYEDVKDNKTVIIQTVKNFAGKYIPNQKYVDQATAEIERINGKLMMKKLGGGLSNFESGLVKAIEENVNNFHVSILASVPNSVKIDQKREALNDRMLQLKHISQFVGKKGARYDIEVDVIDVKFIQSSDVYMITAVSDNRDIVKFWWREQPDLTDIIEGKTISIRGTVNKQEI
;
A
#
# COMPACT_ATOMS: atom_id res chain seq x y z
N MET A 1 -38.62 7.23 30.07
CA MET A 1 -37.32 6.64 30.43
C MET A 1 -36.31 7.10 29.38
N PRO A 2 -35.22 7.74 29.75
CA PRO A 2 -34.20 8.08 28.75
C PRO A 2 -33.58 6.77 28.23
N ALA A 3 -33.58 6.61 26.91
CA ALA A 3 -32.91 5.49 26.27
C ALA A 3 -31.42 5.52 26.65
N THR A 4 -30.98 4.47 27.32
CA THR A 4 -29.55 4.27 27.65
C THR A 4 -28.82 4.20 26.31
N GLN A 5 -28.09 5.26 25.95
CA GLN A 5 -27.20 5.22 24.80
C GLN A 5 -26.18 4.12 25.08
N VAL A 6 -26.32 3.00 24.40
CA VAL A 6 -25.29 1.95 24.38
C VAL A 6 -24.04 2.61 23.77
N LYS A 7 -23.04 2.87 24.60
CA LYS A 7 -21.73 3.34 24.11
C LYS A 7 -21.17 2.24 23.20
N ASN A 8 -21.07 2.54 21.93
CA ASN A 8 -20.38 1.66 21.00
C ASN A 8 -18.92 1.53 21.42
N ASP A 9 -18.54 0.34 21.81
CA ASP A 9 -17.16 0.00 22.11
C ASP A 9 -16.60 -0.87 20.97
N ILE A 10 -15.33 -0.67 20.68
CA ILE A 10 -14.59 -1.44 19.68
C ILE A 10 -14.57 -2.94 19.98
N SER A 11 -14.64 -3.30 21.27
CA SER A 11 -14.73 -4.71 21.73
C SER A 11 -16.02 -5.41 21.31
N ASN A 12 -17.03 -4.67 20.83
CA ASN A 12 -18.28 -5.23 20.30
C ASN A 12 -18.18 -5.66 18.83
N TYR A 13 -17.02 -5.47 18.22
CA TYR A 13 -16.74 -5.82 16.82
C TYR A 13 -15.81 -7.00 16.70
N THR A 14 -16.08 -7.84 15.74
CA THR A 14 -15.18 -8.94 15.36
C THR A 14 -13.97 -8.38 14.59
N PRO A 15 -12.84 -9.11 14.54
CA PRO A 15 -11.71 -8.74 13.68
C PRO A 15 -12.11 -8.54 12.22
N ALA A 16 -13.01 -9.36 11.68
CA ALA A 16 -13.50 -9.23 10.32
C ALA A 16 -14.27 -7.93 10.08
N GLU A 17 -15.13 -7.53 11.02
CA GLU A 17 -15.85 -6.26 10.94
C GLU A 17 -14.92 -5.05 11.00
N ILE A 18 -13.91 -5.06 11.89
CA ILE A 18 -12.92 -3.98 11.94
C ILE A 18 -12.04 -3.95 10.68
N LEU A 19 -11.68 -5.10 10.15
CA LEU A 19 -10.94 -5.17 8.90
C LEU A 19 -11.79 -4.68 7.71
N ALA A 20 -13.10 -4.98 7.69
CA ALA A 20 -14.02 -4.46 6.68
C ALA A 20 -14.09 -2.92 6.73
N ILE A 21 -14.26 -2.34 7.94
CA ILE A 21 -14.18 -0.88 8.13
C ILE A 21 -12.83 -0.33 7.69
N SER A 22 -11.74 -1.08 7.93
CA SER A 22 -10.40 -0.66 7.51
C SER A 22 -10.26 -0.58 5.98
N PHE A 23 -10.84 -1.52 5.23
CA PHE A 23 -10.91 -1.45 3.76
C PHE A 23 -11.75 -0.27 3.28
N GLU A 24 -12.88 -0.02 3.92
CA GLU A 24 -13.76 1.11 3.59
C GLU A 24 -13.06 2.46 3.81
N VAL A 25 -12.39 2.65 4.95
CA VAL A 25 -11.60 3.84 5.26
C VAL A 25 -10.43 3.99 4.28
N PHE A 26 -9.76 2.88 3.93
CA PHE A 26 -8.65 2.90 2.98
C PHE A 26 -9.11 3.28 1.56
N ASP A 27 -10.26 2.80 1.10
CA ASP A 27 -10.82 3.19 -0.20
C ASP A 27 -11.20 4.68 -0.23
N ALA A 28 -11.65 5.24 0.91
CA ALA A 28 -12.07 6.63 1.01
C ALA A 28 -10.91 7.64 1.04
N GLN A 29 -9.84 7.36 1.78
CA GLN A 29 -8.76 8.34 2.01
C GLN A 29 -7.34 7.81 1.75
N GLY A 30 -7.18 6.54 1.34
CA GLY A 30 -5.88 5.90 1.25
C GLY A 30 -5.31 5.51 2.62
N PHE A 31 -4.00 5.28 2.69
CA PHE A 31 -3.31 4.90 3.91
C PHE A 31 -2.65 6.10 4.58
N VAL A 32 -3.12 6.43 5.77
CA VAL A 32 -2.48 7.37 6.68
C VAL A 32 -2.04 6.61 7.92
N LYS A 33 -0.73 6.54 8.14
CA LYS A 33 -0.12 5.79 9.24
C LYS A 33 -0.58 6.35 10.59
N SER A 34 -0.81 5.48 11.57
CA SER A 34 -1.21 5.84 12.92
C SER A 34 -0.26 6.89 13.53
N GLY A 35 -0.82 8.01 14.02
CA GLY A 35 -0.11 9.15 14.55
C GLY A 35 0.45 10.14 13.53
N TYR A 36 0.19 9.98 12.23
CA TYR A 36 0.70 10.83 11.14
C TYR A 36 -0.42 11.54 10.36
N GLY A 37 -1.47 12.02 11.06
CA GLY A 37 -2.45 12.90 10.42
C GLY A 37 -1.79 14.16 9.84
N TYR A 38 -2.37 14.71 8.78
CA TYR A 38 -1.87 15.90 8.11
C TYR A 38 -3.01 16.82 7.68
N LYS A 39 -2.69 18.06 7.29
CA LYS A 39 -3.64 18.99 6.69
C LYS A 39 -3.51 18.96 5.18
N GLN A 40 -4.63 18.83 4.49
CA GLN A 40 -4.66 18.96 3.02
C GLN A 40 -5.51 20.14 2.60
N PRO A 41 -5.15 20.85 1.51
CA PRO A 41 -5.97 21.91 0.98
C PRO A 41 -7.28 21.33 0.43
N THR A 42 -8.40 21.98 0.73
CA THR A 42 -9.68 21.70 0.09
C THR A 42 -9.75 22.45 -1.26
N ASN A 43 -10.78 22.16 -2.06
CA ASN A 43 -11.01 22.93 -3.29
C ASN A 43 -11.81 24.23 -3.04
N THR A 44 -11.87 24.69 -1.78
CA THR A 44 -12.64 25.85 -1.35
C THR A 44 -11.74 26.89 -0.69
N VAL A 45 -12.15 28.15 -0.78
CA VAL A 45 -11.54 29.30 -0.10
C VAL A 45 -12.54 29.89 0.88
N ASP A 46 -12.03 30.57 1.93
CA ASP A 46 -12.87 31.31 2.87
C ASP A 46 -13.38 32.63 2.25
N GLU A 47 -14.14 33.40 3.01
CA GLU A 47 -14.69 34.69 2.59
C GLU A 47 -13.60 35.74 2.25
N ASP A 48 -12.40 35.57 2.78
CA ASP A 48 -11.24 36.44 2.54
C ASP A 48 -10.36 35.95 1.39
N GLY A 49 -10.73 34.82 0.73
CA GLY A 49 -9.99 34.23 -0.39
C GLY A 49 -8.83 33.33 0.02
N ASN A 50 -8.67 33.00 1.31
CA ASN A 50 -7.63 32.08 1.77
C ASN A 50 -8.03 30.63 1.56
N GLN A 51 -7.04 29.80 1.23
CA GLN A 51 -7.22 28.35 1.07
C GLN A 51 -7.68 27.70 2.37
N ILE A 52 -8.82 26.99 2.33
CA ILE A 52 -9.30 26.19 3.47
C ILE A 52 -8.56 24.84 3.48
N TYR A 53 -8.18 24.38 4.68
CA TYR A 53 -7.52 23.11 4.91
C TYR A 53 -8.41 22.21 5.76
N GLU A 54 -8.45 20.92 5.43
CA GLU A 54 -9.08 19.89 6.25
C GLU A 54 -8.04 18.99 6.91
N ASP A 55 -8.37 18.50 8.12
CA ASP A 55 -7.52 17.56 8.85
C ASP A 55 -7.77 16.14 8.37
N VAL A 56 -6.78 15.53 7.71
CA VAL A 56 -6.76 14.11 7.37
C VAL A 56 -6.22 13.33 8.55
N LYS A 57 -7.09 12.57 9.20
CA LYS A 57 -6.74 11.75 10.36
C LYS A 57 -6.17 10.41 9.91
N ASP A 58 -5.31 9.82 10.76
CA ASP A 58 -4.82 8.47 10.52
C ASP A 58 -5.97 7.43 10.52
N ASN A 59 -5.78 6.35 9.76
CA ASN A 59 -6.81 5.34 9.53
C ASN A 59 -7.34 4.72 10.84
N LYS A 60 -6.45 4.46 11.82
CA LYS A 60 -6.87 3.97 13.14
C LYS A 60 -7.87 4.92 13.80
N THR A 61 -7.54 6.21 13.81
CA THR A 61 -8.39 7.25 14.43
C THR A 61 -9.74 7.34 13.74
N VAL A 62 -9.77 7.28 12.40
CA VAL A 62 -11.01 7.29 11.62
C VAL A 62 -11.87 6.05 11.94
N ILE A 63 -11.29 4.85 11.96
CA ILE A 63 -12.00 3.61 12.30
C ILE A 63 -12.61 3.71 13.69
N ILE A 64 -11.84 4.13 14.70
CA ILE A 64 -12.32 4.29 16.07
C ILE A 64 -13.47 5.31 16.17
N GLN A 65 -13.37 6.42 15.43
CA GLN A 65 -14.41 7.45 15.40
C GLN A 65 -15.66 6.95 14.68
N THR A 66 -15.54 6.23 13.58
CA THR A 66 -16.66 5.61 12.86
C THR A 66 -17.46 4.69 13.80
N VAL A 67 -16.74 3.81 14.51
CA VAL A 67 -17.36 2.90 15.49
C VAL A 67 -18.05 3.65 16.64
N LYS A 68 -17.38 4.65 17.24
CA LYS A 68 -17.88 5.33 18.45
C LYS A 68 -18.99 6.32 18.18
N ASN A 69 -18.97 7.00 17.05
CA ASN A 69 -19.90 8.09 16.74
C ASN A 69 -21.17 7.63 16.03
N PHE A 70 -21.21 6.37 15.60
CA PHE A 70 -22.38 5.84 14.92
C PHE A 70 -23.50 5.53 15.94
N ALA A 71 -24.73 5.92 15.62
CA ALA A 71 -25.89 5.60 16.45
C ALA A 71 -26.27 4.10 16.26
N GLY A 72 -25.92 3.28 17.24
CA GLY A 72 -26.01 1.82 17.15
C GLY A 72 -24.72 1.18 16.63
N LYS A 73 -24.74 -0.10 16.27
CA LYS A 73 -23.58 -0.79 15.71
C LYS A 73 -23.38 -0.37 14.25
N TYR A 74 -22.20 0.16 13.90
CA TYR A 74 -21.85 0.44 12.50
C TYR A 74 -21.72 -0.88 11.73
N ILE A 75 -22.39 -0.95 10.59
CA ILE A 75 -22.38 -2.11 9.71
C ILE A 75 -21.65 -1.71 8.42
N PRO A 76 -20.45 -2.24 8.16
CA PRO A 76 -19.70 -1.93 6.92
C PRO A 76 -20.43 -2.49 5.70
N ASN A 77 -20.16 -1.93 4.52
CA ASN A 77 -20.72 -2.44 3.27
C ASN A 77 -20.32 -3.91 3.04
N GLN A 78 -21.26 -4.71 2.55
CA GLN A 78 -21.07 -6.16 2.34
C GLN A 78 -19.84 -6.48 1.49
N LYS A 79 -19.55 -5.66 0.46
CA LYS A 79 -18.33 -5.77 -0.36
C LYS A 79 -17.05 -5.85 0.49
N TYR A 80 -16.95 -5.00 1.51
CA TYR A 80 -15.77 -4.98 2.38
C TYR A 80 -15.78 -6.10 3.41
N VAL A 81 -16.95 -6.57 3.82
CA VAL A 81 -17.08 -7.76 4.69
C VAL A 81 -16.56 -9.00 3.96
N ASP A 82 -16.98 -9.19 2.71
CA ASP A 82 -16.53 -10.30 1.88
C ASP A 82 -15.00 -10.23 1.64
N GLN A 83 -14.48 -9.03 1.34
CA GLN A 83 -13.06 -8.78 1.17
C GLN A 83 -12.26 -9.06 2.44
N ALA A 84 -12.75 -8.62 3.61
CA ALA A 84 -12.10 -8.84 4.89
C ALA A 84 -12.07 -10.33 5.25
N THR A 85 -13.16 -11.06 4.98
CA THR A 85 -13.24 -12.51 5.24
C THR A 85 -12.22 -13.26 4.39
N ALA A 86 -12.20 -13.01 3.09
CA ALA A 86 -11.24 -13.63 2.18
C ALA A 86 -9.78 -13.30 2.56
N GLU A 87 -9.53 -12.06 2.99
CA GLU A 87 -8.18 -11.65 3.40
C GLU A 87 -7.74 -12.32 4.72
N ILE A 88 -8.64 -12.49 5.70
CA ILE A 88 -8.34 -13.23 6.94
C ILE A 88 -7.98 -14.68 6.60
N GLU A 89 -8.69 -15.34 5.70
CA GLU A 89 -8.38 -16.69 5.26
C GLU A 89 -7.00 -16.76 4.58
N ARG A 90 -6.70 -15.80 3.69
CA ARG A 90 -5.41 -15.69 3.01
C ARG A 90 -4.26 -15.49 4.01
N ILE A 91 -4.44 -14.58 4.98
CA ILE A 91 -3.45 -14.31 6.03
C ILE A 91 -3.21 -15.57 6.87
N ASN A 92 -4.26 -16.24 7.32
CA ASN A 92 -4.16 -17.45 8.13
C ASN A 92 -3.38 -18.55 7.39
N GLY A 93 -3.67 -18.78 6.09
CA GLY A 93 -2.93 -19.73 5.26
C GLY A 93 -1.45 -19.37 5.13
N LYS A 94 -1.14 -18.11 4.83
CA LYS A 94 0.24 -17.60 4.68
C LYS A 94 1.03 -17.70 6.00
N LEU A 95 0.42 -17.30 7.12
CA LEU A 95 1.07 -17.31 8.43
C LEU A 95 1.27 -18.72 8.97
N MET A 96 0.33 -19.63 8.71
CA MET A 96 0.48 -21.04 9.07
C MET A 96 1.71 -21.66 8.39
N MET A 97 1.85 -21.47 7.07
CA MET A 97 3.00 -21.95 6.32
C MET A 97 4.32 -21.34 6.83
N LYS A 98 4.31 -20.05 7.14
CA LYS A 98 5.51 -19.36 7.64
C LYS A 98 5.89 -19.80 9.06
N LYS A 99 4.92 -20.08 9.91
CA LYS A 99 5.12 -20.61 11.27
C LYS A 99 5.80 -21.97 11.24
N LEU A 100 5.50 -22.80 10.23
CA LEU A 100 6.15 -24.09 10.01
C LEU A 100 7.59 -23.97 9.50
N GLY A 101 7.91 -22.85 8.78
CA GLY A 101 9.20 -22.68 8.09
C GLY A 101 10.25 -21.83 8.80
N GLY A 102 10.01 -21.24 9.96
CA GLY A 102 11.05 -20.42 10.59
C GLY A 102 10.60 -19.32 11.56
N GLY A 103 9.31 -19.20 11.79
CA GLY A 103 8.77 -18.24 12.76
C GLY A 103 8.22 -16.96 12.13
N LEU A 104 7.46 -16.22 12.94
CA LEU A 104 6.77 -14.99 12.56
C LEU A 104 7.57 -13.77 13.00
N SER A 105 7.54 -12.72 12.20
CA SER A 105 8.00 -11.39 12.62
C SER A 105 7.08 -10.81 13.71
N ASN A 106 7.54 -9.75 14.40
CA ASN A 106 6.72 -9.07 15.42
C ASN A 106 5.38 -8.57 14.86
N PHE A 107 5.38 -8.04 13.64
CA PHE A 107 4.14 -7.58 12.98
C PHE A 107 3.21 -8.76 12.69
N GLU A 108 3.72 -9.85 12.14
CA GLU A 108 2.93 -11.05 11.84
C GLU A 108 2.38 -11.71 13.10
N SER A 109 3.16 -11.76 14.17
CA SER A 109 2.68 -12.22 15.47
C SER A 109 1.56 -11.33 16.03
N GLY A 110 1.68 -10.01 15.87
CA GLY A 110 0.63 -9.05 16.21
C GLY A 110 -0.61 -9.22 15.36
N LEU A 111 -0.47 -9.53 14.07
CA LEU A 111 -1.56 -9.74 13.14
C LEU A 111 -2.35 -11.04 13.48
N VAL A 112 -1.66 -12.13 13.84
CA VAL A 112 -2.30 -13.34 14.36
C VAL A 112 -3.18 -13.01 15.56
N LYS A 113 -2.64 -12.30 16.55
CA LYS A 113 -3.40 -11.89 17.75
C LYS A 113 -4.60 -10.99 17.39
N ALA A 114 -4.41 -10.05 16.47
CA ALA A 114 -5.49 -9.16 16.05
C ALA A 114 -6.64 -9.88 15.34
N ILE A 115 -6.39 -11.03 14.74
CA ILE A 115 -7.40 -11.86 14.05
C ILE A 115 -8.05 -12.88 15.02
N GLU A 116 -7.29 -13.45 15.95
CA GLU A 116 -7.75 -14.54 16.82
C GLU A 116 -8.34 -14.05 18.15
N GLU A 117 -7.96 -12.87 18.63
CA GLU A 117 -8.38 -12.33 19.92
C GLU A 117 -9.52 -11.30 19.79
N ASN A 118 -10.13 -10.95 20.94
CA ASN A 118 -11.08 -9.83 21.01
C ASN A 118 -10.39 -8.51 20.62
N VAL A 119 -11.07 -7.74 19.78
CA VAL A 119 -10.50 -6.50 19.25
C VAL A 119 -10.30 -5.46 20.35
N ASN A 120 -9.13 -4.85 20.35
CA ASN A 120 -8.77 -3.72 21.20
C ASN A 120 -8.10 -2.61 20.37
N ASN A 121 -7.80 -1.46 20.98
CA ASN A 121 -7.21 -0.32 20.29
C ASN A 121 -5.84 -0.62 19.62
N PHE A 122 -5.08 -1.59 20.13
CA PHE A 122 -3.82 -2.01 19.52
C PHE A 122 -4.11 -2.85 18.26
N HIS A 123 -5.05 -3.79 18.33
CA HIS A 123 -5.47 -4.59 17.18
C HIS A 123 -6.01 -3.73 16.03
N VAL A 124 -6.75 -2.66 16.33
CA VAL A 124 -7.22 -1.71 15.30
C VAL A 124 -6.05 -1.08 14.54
N SER A 125 -4.94 -0.74 15.20
CA SER A 125 -3.75 -0.20 14.50
C SER A 125 -3.19 -1.19 13.49
N ILE A 126 -3.16 -2.46 13.83
CA ILE A 126 -2.66 -3.53 12.96
C ILE A 126 -3.63 -3.75 11.80
N LEU A 127 -4.92 -3.94 12.10
CA LEU A 127 -5.97 -4.18 11.09
C LEU A 127 -6.09 -2.99 10.13
N ALA A 128 -5.96 -1.76 10.60
CA ALA A 128 -5.96 -0.55 9.77
C ALA A 128 -4.81 -0.48 8.75
N SER A 129 -3.73 -1.22 8.97
CA SER A 129 -2.59 -1.29 8.04
C SER A 129 -2.71 -2.41 6.99
N VAL A 130 -3.60 -3.38 7.21
CA VAL A 130 -3.77 -4.55 6.32
C VAL A 130 -4.14 -4.14 4.90
N PRO A 131 -5.12 -3.25 4.64
CA PRO A 131 -5.47 -2.85 3.27
C PRO A 131 -4.28 -2.32 2.46
N ASN A 132 -3.42 -1.52 3.10
CA ASN A 132 -2.20 -1.03 2.45
C ASN A 132 -1.20 -2.16 2.16
N SER A 133 -1.04 -3.10 3.08
CA SER A 133 -0.18 -4.27 2.88
C SER A 133 -0.68 -5.14 1.72
N VAL A 134 -2.00 -5.34 1.62
CA VAL A 134 -2.63 -6.06 0.50
C VAL A 134 -2.33 -5.37 -0.82
N LYS A 135 -2.51 -4.05 -0.90
CA LYS A 135 -2.22 -3.27 -2.13
C LYS A 135 -0.75 -3.38 -2.54
N ILE A 136 0.17 -3.32 -1.58
CA ILE A 136 1.62 -3.48 -1.82
C ILE A 136 1.94 -4.90 -2.31
N ASP A 137 1.37 -5.92 -1.67
CA ASP A 137 1.56 -7.33 -2.07
C ASP A 137 1.03 -7.56 -3.50
N GLN A 138 -0.19 -7.11 -3.81
CA GLN A 138 -0.78 -7.22 -5.15
C GLN A 138 0.07 -6.53 -6.23
N LYS A 139 0.54 -5.31 -5.93
CA LYS A 139 1.45 -4.59 -6.85
C LYS A 139 2.74 -5.38 -7.07
N ARG A 140 3.32 -5.96 -6.03
CA ARG A 140 4.54 -6.77 -6.12
C ARG A 140 4.31 -8.07 -6.91
N GLU A 141 3.19 -8.75 -6.69
CA GLU A 141 2.83 -9.96 -7.43
C GLU A 141 2.65 -9.64 -8.92
N ALA A 142 1.87 -8.61 -9.26
CA ALA A 142 1.67 -8.17 -10.65
C ALA A 142 3.00 -7.79 -11.33
N LEU A 143 3.90 -7.11 -10.62
CA LEU A 143 5.24 -6.79 -11.12
C LEU A 143 6.05 -8.05 -11.37
N ASN A 144 6.07 -8.99 -10.42
CA ASN A 144 6.79 -10.26 -10.57
C ASN A 144 6.28 -11.07 -11.75
N ASP A 145 4.97 -11.18 -11.91
CA ASP A 145 4.35 -11.90 -13.03
C ASP A 145 4.72 -11.25 -14.37
N ARG A 146 4.67 -9.92 -14.46
CA ARG A 146 5.11 -9.19 -15.65
C ARG A 146 6.59 -9.43 -15.95
N MET A 147 7.45 -9.40 -14.92
CA MET A 147 8.87 -9.65 -15.06
C MET A 147 9.17 -11.09 -15.49
N LEU A 148 8.43 -12.09 -14.97
CA LEU A 148 8.57 -13.49 -15.40
C LEU A 148 8.19 -13.68 -16.89
N GLN A 149 7.10 -13.06 -17.33
CA GLN A 149 6.71 -13.11 -18.75
C GLN A 149 7.77 -12.47 -19.66
N LEU A 150 8.32 -11.33 -19.25
CA LEU A 150 9.35 -10.62 -20.02
C LEU A 150 10.71 -11.34 -20.00
N LYS A 151 11.05 -12.04 -18.94
CA LYS A 151 12.32 -12.74 -18.79
C LYS A 151 12.59 -13.75 -19.91
N HIS A 152 11.56 -14.40 -20.44
CA HIS A 152 11.68 -15.39 -21.51
C HIS A 152 11.93 -14.79 -22.89
N ILE A 153 11.66 -13.50 -23.08
CA ILE A 153 11.79 -12.81 -24.37
C ILE A 153 12.82 -11.68 -24.34
N SER A 154 13.19 -11.20 -23.16
CA SER A 154 14.18 -10.14 -22.98
C SER A 154 15.57 -10.60 -23.41
N GLN A 155 16.25 -9.74 -24.14
CA GLN A 155 17.63 -9.91 -24.56
C GLN A 155 18.50 -8.83 -23.91
N PHE A 156 19.80 -8.94 -24.10
CA PHE A 156 20.72 -7.91 -23.60
C PHE A 156 20.67 -6.65 -24.47
N VAL A 157 20.43 -5.52 -23.85
CA VAL A 157 20.48 -4.21 -24.50
C VAL A 157 21.94 -3.81 -24.71
N GLY A 158 22.39 -3.77 -25.96
CA GLY A 158 23.70 -3.27 -26.34
C GLY A 158 24.88 -4.10 -25.81
N LYS A 159 26.08 -3.47 -25.77
CA LYS A 159 27.32 -4.09 -25.26
C LYS A 159 27.72 -3.45 -23.94
N LYS A 160 28.22 -4.27 -22.99
CA LYS A 160 28.79 -3.78 -21.73
C LYS A 160 29.85 -2.70 -21.96
N GLY A 161 29.77 -1.60 -21.22
CA GLY A 161 30.67 -0.45 -21.33
C GLY A 161 30.29 0.56 -22.43
N ALA A 162 29.36 0.22 -23.32
CA ALA A 162 28.90 1.15 -24.35
C ALA A 162 27.73 2.00 -23.86
N ARG A 163 27.59 3.19 -24.42
CA ARG A 163 26.53 4.15 -24.08
C ARG A 163 25.44 4.15 -25.15
N TYR A 164 24.21 4.12 -24.73
CA TYR A 164 23.04 4.07 -25.59
C TYR A 164 22.01 5.11 -25.21
N ASP A 165 21.28 5.58 -26.21
CA ASP A 165 20.02 6.29 -26.06
C ASP A 165 18.91 5.28 -26.33
N ILE A 166 17.98 5.12 -25.39
CA ILE A 166 16.88 4.16 -25.52
C ILE A 166 15.58 4.74 -24.96
N GLU A 167 14.47 4.42 -25.59
CA GLU A 167 13.14 4.66 -25.05
C GLU A 167 12.72 3.46 -24.21
N VAL A 168 12.12 3.76 -23.05
CA VAL A 168 11.68 2.73 -22.10
C VAL A 168 10.36 3.11 -21.43
N ASP A 169 9.51 2.13 -21.24
CA ASP A 169 8.31 2.24 -20.43
C ASP A 169 8.66 1.94 -18.97
N VAL A 170 8.44 2.90 -18.09
CA VAL A 170 8.69 2.75 -16.64
C VAL A 170 7.66 1.81 -16.04
N ILE A 171 8.12 0.71 -15.44
CA ILE A 171 7.27 -0.29 -14.79
C ILE A 171 7.22 -0.11 -13.28
N ASP A 172 8.37 0.18 -12.66
CA ASP A 172 8.48 0.29 -11.20
C ASP A 172 9.53 1.32 -10.82
N VAL A 173 9.23 2.09 -9.78
CA VAL A 173 10.10 3.11 -9.20
C VAL A 173 10.27 2.83 -7.73
N LYS A 174 11.45 2.40 -7.30
CA LYS A 174 11.73 2.02 -5.92
C LYS A 174 12.82 2.89 -5.31
N PHE A 175 12.50 3.60 -4.23
CA PHE A 175 13.49 4.33 -3.45
C PHE A 175 14.34 3.38 -2.60
N ILE A 176 15.66 3.51 -2.69
CA ILE A 176 16.65 2.76 -1.90
C ILE A 176 17.25 3.69 -0.86
N GLN A 177 16.67 3.70 0.32
CA GLN A 177 17.02 4.60 1.42
C GLN A 177 18.50 4.52 1.82
N SER A 178 19.12 3.32 1.79
CA SER A 178 20.53 3.15 2.16
C SER A 178 21.52 3.86 1.25
N SER A 179 21.13 4.19 0.02
CA SER A 179 21.98 4.79 -1.02
C SER A 179 21.44 6.12 -1.52
N ASP A 180 20.28 6.55 -1.00
CA ASP A 180 19.58 7.78 -1.39
C ASP A 180 19.41 7.90 -2.92
N VAL A 181 18.94 6.81 -3.53
CA VAL A 181 18.72 6.72 -4.98
C VAL A 181 17.43 5.98 -5.29
N TYR A 182 16.89 6.24 -6.46
CA TYR A 182 15.77 5.45 -7.02
C TYR A 182 16.31 4.36 -7.94
N MET A 183 15.82 3.15 -7.78
CA MET A 183 15.99 2.07 -8.73
C MET A 183 14.77 2.02 -9.63
N ILE A 184 14.99 2.28 -10.90
CA ILE A 184 13.94 2.26 -11.93
C ILE A 184 14.02 0.92 -12.66
N THR A 185 12.87 0.24 -12.76
CA THR A 185 12.69 -0.91 -13.63
C THR A 185 11.82 -0.49 -14.81
N ALA A 186 12.29 -0.74 -16.01
CA ALA A 186 11.61 -0.32 -17.23
C ALA A 186 11.75 -1.40 -18.33
N VAL A 187 10.99 -1.26 -19.39
CA VAL A 187 11.01 -2.16 -20.57
C VAL A 187 11.23 -1.33 -21.81
N SER A 188 12.16 -1.74 -22.65
CA SER A 188 12.37 -1.14 -23.98
C SER A 188 11.27 -1.54 -24.97
N ASP A 189 11.20 -0.87 -26.12
CA ASP A 189 10.32 -1.23 -27.23
C ASP A 189 10.50 -2.70 -27.70
N ASN A 190 11.71 -3.22 -27.58
CA ASN A 190 12.04 -4.60 -27.89
C ASN A 190 11.65 -5.60 -26.79
N ARG A 191 10.97 -5.13 -25.73
CA ARG A 191 10.58 -5.89 -24.54
C ARG A 191 11.76 -6.36 -23.68
N ASP A 192 12.91 -5.67 -23.77
CA ASP A 192 14.05 -5.95 -22.93
C ASP A 192 13.91 -5.28 -21.57
N ILE A 193 14.22 -6.00 -20.50
CA ILE A 193 14.18 -5.48 -19.15
C ILE A 193 15.41 -4.62 -18.89
N VAL A 194 15.20 -3.37 -18.53
CA VAL A 194 16.24 -2.40 -18.22
C VAL A 194 16.10 -1.95 -16.78
N LYS A 195 17.20 -1.96 -16.03
CA LYS A 195 17.25 -1.39 -14.67
C LYS A 195 18.32 -0.33 -14.62
N PHE A 196 17.98 0.84 -14.06
CA PHE A 196 18.93 1.93 -13.91
C PHE A 196 18.71 2.67 -12.59
N TRP A 197 19.72 3.43 -12.18
CA TRP A 197 19.72 4.21 -10.95
C TRP A 197 19.49 5.67 -11.28
N TRP A 198 18.63 6.32 -10.49
CA TRP A 198 18.28 7.72 -10.63
C TRP A 198 18.42 8.43 -9.30
N ARG A 199 19.00 9.64 -9.26
CA ARG A 199 19.27 10.35 -8.01
C ARG A 199 18.27 11.46 -7.69
N GLU A 200 17.63 12.03 -8.70
CA GLU A 200 16.62 13.08 -8.52
C GLU A 200 15.26 12.48 -8.17
N GLN A 201 14.38 13.29 -7.58
CA GLN A 201 13.01 12.84 -7.35
C GLN A 201 12.31 12.55 -8.68
N PRO A 202 11.78 11.34 -8.91
CA PRO A 202 11.23 10.94 -10.20
C PRO A 202 10.04 11.78 -10.64
N ASP A 203 9.19 12.20 -9.72
CA ASP A 203 8.02 13.05 -9.96
C ASP A 203 8.38 14.44 -10.51
N LEU A 204 9.60 14.94 -10.23
CA LEU A 204 10.11 16.18 -10.81
C LEU A 204 10.69 16.01 -12.22
N THR A 205 10.91 14.76 -12.66
CA THR A 205 11.61 14.42 -13.90
C THR A 205 10.77 13.59 -14.87
N ASP A 206 9.45 13.49 -14.65
CA ASP A 206 8.53 12.63 -15.42
C ASP A 206 8.84 11.12 -15.40
N ILE A 207 9.74 10.65 -14.53
CA ILE A 207 10.02 9.22 -14.32
C ILE A 207 8.95 8.62 -13.42
N ILE A 208 7.78 8.40 -14.00
CA ILE A 208 6.60 7.93 -13.31
C ILE A 208 6.20 6.58 -13.90
N GLU A 209 5.73 5.65 -13.06
CA GLU A 209 5.20 4.37 -13.52
C GLU A 209 4.12 4.56 -14.59
N GLY A 210 4.23 3.80 -15.67
CA GLY A 210 3.33 3.85 -16.82
C GLY A 210 3.66 4.93 -17.86
N LYS A 211 4.72 5.74 -17.67
CA LYS A 211 5.20 6.68 -18.69
C LYS A 211 6.33 6.10 -19.51
N THR A 212 6.38 6.46 -20.77
CA THR A 212 7.51 6.25 -21.68
C THR A 212 8.49 7.41 -21.53
N ILE A 213 9.76 7.10 -21.35
CA ILE A 213 10.84 8.09 -21.22
C ILE A 213 12.05 7.72 -22.10
N SER A 214 12.78 8.72 -22.56
CA SER A 214 14.06 8.54 -23.23
C SER A 214 15.19 8.68 -22.21
N ILE A 215 16.04 7.67 -22.13
CA ILE A 215 17.19 7.67 -21.24
C ILE A 215 18.49 7.51 -22.02
N ARG A 216 19.56 8.16 -21.53
CA ARG A 216 20.91 7.95 -22.01
C ARG A 216 21.76 7.32 -20.91
N GLY A 217 22.21 6.09 -21.11
CA GLY A 217 22.92 5.34 -20.09
C GLY A 217 24.06 4.49 -20.63
N THR A 218 24.98 4.10 -19.75
CA THR A 218 26.04 3.14 -20.04
C THR A 218 25.65 1.77 -19.51
N VAL A 219 25.77 0.73 -20.29
CA VAL A 219 25.50 -0.65 -19.88
C VAL A 219 26.59 -1.13 -18.93
N ASN A 220 26.29 -1.19 -17.66
CA ASN A 220 27.25 -1.63 -16.62
C ASN A 220 27.22 -3.14 -16.41
N LYS A 221 26.05 -3.77 -16.50
CA LYS A 221 25.83 -5.19 -16.20
C LYS A 221 24.77 -5.77 -17.13
N GLN A 222 24.94 -7.02 -17.51
CA GLN A 222 23.95 -7.81 -18.24
C GLN A 222 23.70 -9.09 -17.44
N GLU A 223 22.45 -9.35 -17.06
CA GLU A 223 22.02 -10.52 -16.28
C GLU A 223 20.81 -11.18 -16.95
N ILE A 224 20.77 -12.51 -16.91
CA ILE A 224 19.63 -13.32 -17.34
C ILE A 224 18.82 -13.76 -16.14
#